data_f72e4b2a5e56a033e96f477bea7c9bbc
#
_entry.id   f72e4b2a5e56a033e96f477bea7c9bbc
#
_cell.length_a   1.000
_cell.length_b   1.000
_cell.length_c   1.000
_cell.angle_alpha   90.00
_cell.angle_beta   90.00
_cell.angle_gamma   90.00
#
_symmetry.space_group_name_H-M   'P 1'
#
loop_
_entity.id
_entity.type
_entity.pdbx_description
1 polymer ?
#
loop_
_entity_poly.entity_id
_entity_poly.type
_entity_poly.pdbx_seq_one_letter_code
_entity_poly.pdbx_strand_id
1 'polypeptide(L)'
;TYRAAYWSYRSFRADYLPEVSLSASPYLNRQINKVTQPDGTELFLRQNQLATDLTLSVSQNVWFTGGNLFMQTAAQRMDELGEKSTAYNTQPFTVGYRQSLFGYNSLKWNRRIEPVRFQEAKKTYSETLELIASKTCELFFALASAQSDLEIARANYASADTLYRYARGRYRIGSITENEMLQLEVNKLTEETNLMK
;
A
#
# COMPACT_ATOMS: atom_id res chain seq x y z
N THR A 1 -0.09 8.14 0.32
CA THR A 1 -0.65 8.91 1.46
C THR A 1 0.44 9.37 2.41
N TYR A 2 0.26 10.50 3.11
CA TYR A 2 1.23 11.06 4.07
C TYR A 2 1.65 10.03 5.15
N ARG A 3 0.70 9.23 5.66
CA ARG A 3 1.02 8.16 6.63
C ARG A 3 2.00 7.13 6.09
N ALA A 4 1.84 6.71 4.83
CA ALA A 4 2.76 5.77 4.20
C ALA A 4 4.18 6.37 4.09
N ALA A 5 4.29 7.63 3.65
CA ALA A 5 5.56 8.34 3.58
C ALA A 5 6.25 8.50 4.95
N TYR A 6 5.46 8.77 6.00
CA TYR A 6 5.98 8.83 7.37
C TYR A 6 6.58 7.49 7.81
N TRP A 7 5.87 6.38 7.62
CA TRP A 7 6.35 5.07 8.00
C TRP A 7 7.53 4.60 7.15
N SER A 8 7.52 4.91 5.84
CA SER A 8 8.64 4.64 4.95
C SER A 8 9.91 5.38 5.41
N TYR A 9 9.79 6.67 5.75
CA TYR A 9 10.92 7.45 6.30
C TYR A 9 11.40 6.90 7.65
N ARG A 10 10.50 6.43 8.50
CA ARG A 10 10.84 5.82 9.79
C ARG A 10 11.54 4.48 9.61
N SER A 11 11.09 3.64 8.67
CA SER A 11 11.75 2.39 8.29
C SER A 11 13.15 2.65 7.77
N PHE A 12 13.28 3.61 6.85
CA PHE A 12 14.59 4.04 6.36
C PHE A 12 15.55 4.44 7.50
N ARG A 13 15.07 5.15 8.52
CA ARG A 13 15.90 5.49 9.68
C ARG A 13 16.31 4.25 10.48
N ALA A 14 15.47 3.25 10.56
CA ALA A 14 15.77 2.00 11.24
C ALA A 14 16.88 1.20 10.54
N ASP A 15 17.01 1.29 9.21
CA ASP A 15 18.06 0.61 8.43
C ASP A 15 19.48 1.07 8.79
N TYR A 16 19.61 2.18 9.53
CA TYR A 16 20.89 2.68 10.05
C TYR A 16 21.17 2.26 11.51
N LEU A 17 20.25 1.53 12.12
CA LEU A 17 20.44 0.96 13.45
C LEU A 17 21.06 -0.45 13.35
N PRO A 18 21.70 -0.94 14.42
CA PRO A 18 22.14 -2.33 14.46
C PRO A 18 20.92 -3.27 14.34
N GLU A 19 21.05 -4.25 13.45
CA GLU A 19 20.09 -5.33 13.30
C GLU A 19 20.57 -6.54 14.08
N VAL A 20 19.71 -7.08 14.94
CA VAL A 20 19.97 -8.31 15.70
C VAL A 20 19.04 -9.38 15.15
N SER A 21 19.62 -10.48 14.67
CA SER A 21 18.86 -11.61 14.15
C SER A 21 19.27 -12.92 14.81
N LEU A 22 18.27 -13.75 15.10
CA LEU A 22 18.44 -15.11 15.60
C LEU A 22 17.83 -16.07 14.59
N SER A 23 18.63 -16.99 14.09
CA SER A 23 18.19 -18.05 13.19
C SER A 23 18.37 -19.42 13.79
N ALA A 24 17.39 -20.29 13.61
CA ALA A 24 17.44 -21.69 14.01
C ALA A 24 17.06 -22.56 12.80
N SER A 25 17.95 -23.46 12.40
CA SER A 25 17.77 -24.29 11.21
C SER A 25 17.97 -25.76 11.56
N PRO A 26 16.92 -26.49 11.95
CA PRO A 26 17.00 -27.93 12.11
C PRO A 26 17.01 -28.61 10.74
N TYR A 27 17.89 -29.59 10.56
CA TYR A 27 17.89 -30.42 9.35
C TYR A 27 18.24 -31.86 9.67
N LEU A 28 17.70 -32.80 8.89
CA LEU A 28 17.95 -34.22 8.97
C LEU A 28 18.85 -34.64 7.82
N ASN A 29 20.05 -35.12 8.14
CA ASN A 29 20.98 -35.66 7.18
C ASN A 29 20.97 -37.20 7.25
N ARG A 30 20.65 -37.84 6.12
CA ARG A 30 20.73 -39.30 5.94
C ARG A 30 21.55 -39.60 4.72
N GLN A 31 22.76 -40.14 4.98
CA GLN A 31 23.68 -40.50 3.90
C GLN A 31 24.37 -41.79 4.20
N ILE A 32 24.88 -42.44 3.17
CA ILE A 32 25.75 -43.61 3.26
C ILE A 32 27.16 -43.14 2.81
N ASN A 33 28.07 -43.13 3.76
CA ASN A 33 29.44 -42.76 3.49
C ASN A 33 30.26 -44.06 3.20
N LYS A 34 30.96 -44.07 2.07
CA LYS A 34 31.91 -45.10 1.72
C LYS A 34 33.26 -44.69 2.30
N VAL A 35 33.79 -45.48 3.19
CA VAL A 35 35.11 -45.30 3.78
C VAL A 35 35.97 -46.46 3.35
N THR A 36 37.10 -46.16 2.66
CA THR A 36 38.12 -47.18 2.30
C THR A 36 39.10 -47.29 3.42
N GLN A 37 39.24 -48.51 3.99
CA GLN A 37 40.19 -48.77 5.06
C GLN A 37 41.62 -48.90 4.51
N PRO A 38 42.69 -48.79 5.33
CA PRO A 38 44.06 -48.92 4.89
C PRO A 38 44.43 -50.28 4.27
N ASP A 39 43.60 -51.31 4.54
CA ASP A 39 43.71 -52.65 3.98
C ASP A 39 43.06 -52.81 2.58
N GLY A 40 42.49 -51.72 2.04
CA GLY A 40 41.79 -51.69 0.77
C GLY A 40 40.33 -52.16 0.82
N THR A 41 39.82 -52.52 1.98
CA THR A 41 38.39 -52.88 2.15
C THR A 41 37.49 -51.66 2.18
N GLU A 42 36.31 -51.78 1.58
CA GLU A 42 35.30 -50.70 1.52
C GLU A 42 34.22 -50.93 2.59
N LEU A 43 34.07 -49.97 3.50
CA LEU A 43 33.04 -49.98 4.52
C LEU A 43 31.97 -48.93 4.20
N PHE A 44 30.72 -49.35 4.21
CA PHE A 44 29.55 -48.44 4.03
C PHE A 44 28.96 -48.09 5.38
N LEU A 45 29.21 -46.86 5.84
CA LEU A 45 28.66 -46.35 7.09
C LEU A 45 27.37 -45.57 6.81
N ARG A 46 26.29 -45.93 7.48
CA ARG A 46 25.05 -45.16 7.47
C ARG A 46 25.14 -44.07 8.51
N GLN A 47 25.05 -42.84 8.06
CA GLN A 47 24.98 -41.68 8.92
C GLN A 47 23.52 -41.14 8.93
N ASN A 48 22.86 -41.22 10.10
CA ASN A 48 21.56 -40.65 10.35
C ASN A 48 21.66 -39.60 11.44
N GLN A 49 21.69 -38.34 11.04
CA GLN A 49 22.05 -37.24 11.93
C GLN A 49 20.95 -36.16 11.89
N LEU A 50 20.47 -35.77 13.05
CA LEU A 50 19.66 -34.57 13.21
C LEU A 50 20.59 -33.46 13.68
N ALA A 51 20.77 -32.43 12.85
CA ALA A 51 21.55 -31.27 13.22
C ALA A 51 20.61 -30.06 13.42
N THR A 52 20.90 -29.26 14.43
CA THR A 52 20.20 -28.00 14.69
C THR A 52 21.24 -26.91 14.80
N ASP A 53 21.22 -26.00 13.83
CA ASP A 53 22.09 -24.83 13.84
C ASP A 53 21.34 -23.64 14.47
N LEU A 54 21.96 -23.01 15.43
CA LEU A 54 21.49 -21.78 16.07
C LEU A 54 22.53 -20.70 15.83
N THR A 55 22.14 -19.62 15.19
CA THR A 55 23.03 -18.50 14.89
C THR A 55 22.40 -17.19 15.35
N LEU A 56 23.12 -16.49 16.23
CA LEU A 56 22.80 -15.13 16.63
C LEU A 56 23.77 -14.20 15.90
N SER A 57 23.23 -13.22 15.17
CA SER A 57 24.05 -12.25 14.46
C SER A 57 23.60 -10.81 14.77
N VAL A 58 24.57 -9.94 14.87
CA VAL A 58 24.40 -8.49 14.95
C VAL A 58 25.07 -7.88 13.74
N SER A 59 24.35 -7.11 12.96
CA SER A 59 24.90 -6.43 11.78
C SER A 59 24.61 -4.94 11.82
N GLN A 60 25.58 -4.14 11.38
CA GLN A 60 25.49 -2.70 11.32
C GLN A 60 25.95 -2.18 9.96
N ASN A 61 25.08 -1.46 9.30
CA ASN A 61 25.39 -0.77 8.07
C ASN A 61 26.20 0.50 8.33
N VAL A 62 27.34 0.63 7.67
CA VAL A 62 28.24 1.80 7.78
C VAL A 62 27.98 2.73 6.61
N TRP A 63 27.23 3.82 6.86
CA TRP A 63 26.69 4.71 5.82
C TRP A 63 27.77 5.44 5.00
N PHE A 64 28.90 5.79 5.61
CA PHE A 64 29.94 6.60 4.92
C PHE A 64 30.80 5.75 3.98
N THR A 65 31.03 4.45 4.28
CA THR A 65 31.76 3.53 3.42
C THR A 65 30.83 2.73 2.50
N GLY A 66 29.56 2.53 2.92
CA GLY A 66 28.62 1.62 2.25
C GLY A 66 28.90 0.15 2.58
N GLY A 67 29.72 -0.12 3.59
CA GLY A 67 30.02 -1.46 4.07
C GLY A 67 29.08 -1.92 5.18
N ASN A 68 29.25 -3.17 5.59
CA ASN A 68 28.50 -3.79 6.67
C ASN A 68 29.49 -4.42 7.67
N LEU A 69 29.40 -4.00 8.93
CA LEU A 69 30.08 -4.62 10.07
C LEU A 69 29.15 -5.66 10.66
N PHE A 70 29.64 -6.86 10.88
CA PHE A 70 28.85 -7.92 11.49
C PHE A 70 29.63 -8.66 12.57
N MET A 71 28.88 -9.13 13.56
CA MET A 71 29.34 -10.04 14.60
C MET A 71 28.33 -11.17 14.69
N GLN A 72 28.82 -12.40 14.72
CA GLN A 72 27.96 -13.58 14.86
C GLN A 72 28.55 -14.61 15.82
N THR A 73 27.67 -15.33 16.47
CA THR A 73 27.96 -16.54 17.26
C THR A 73 27.08 -17.66 16.76
N ALA A 74 27.64 -18.86 16.66
CA ALA A 74 26.91 -20.03 16.17
C ALA A 74 27.09 -21.21 17.14
N ALA A 75 26.02 -21.95 17.36
CA ALA A 75 26.02 -23.21 18.08
C ALA A 75 25.28 -24.26 17.24
N GLN A 76 25.89 -25.38 17.05
CA GLN A 76 25.32 -26.53 16.36
C GLN A 76 25.20 -27.70 17.31
N ARG A 77 24.03 -28.27 17.40
CA ARG A 77 23.77 -29.53 18.07
C ARG A 77 23.57 -30.62 17.02
N MET A 78 24.30 -31.72 17.15
CA MET A 78 24.22 -32.89 16.28
C MET A 78 23.80 -34.09 17.09
N ASP A 79 22.66 -34.66 16.79
CA ASP A 79 22.16 -35.90 17.41
C ASP A 79 22.29 -37.03 16.38
N GLU A 80 23.15 -38.00 16.66
CA GLU A 80 23.29 -39.23 15.88
C GLU A 80 22.17 -40.21 16.25
N LEU A 81 21.23 -40.46 15.33
CA LEU A 81 20.06 -41.27 15.59
C LEU A 81 20.36 -42.78 15.65
N GLY A 82 21.46 -43.20 15.07
CA GLY A 82 21.91 -44.62 15.06
C GLY A 82 22.55 -45.05 16.38
N GLU A 83 23.49 -44.25 16.90
CA GLU A 83 24.27 -44.53 18.10
C GLU A 83 23.79 -43.80 19.34
N LYS A 84 22.75 -42.99 19.24
CA LYS A 84 22.20 -42.14 20.29
C LYS A 84 23.23 -41.25 20.98
N SER A 85 24.20 -40.77 20.21
CA SER A 85 25.20 -39.82 20.69
C SER A 85 24.84 -38.39 20.31
N THR A 86 25.18 -37.44 21.19
CA THR A 86 24.95 -36.01 20.94
C THR A 86 26.30 -35.30 20.97
N ALA A 87 26.57 -34.53 19.93
CA ALA A 87 27.76 -33.68 19.84
C ALA A 87 27.38 -32.21 19.71
N TYR A 88 28.19 -31.33 20.29
CA TYR A 88 28.02 -29.89 20.17
C TYR A 88 29.24 -29.28 19.48
N ASN A 89 28.98 -28.40 18.53
CA ASN A 89 29.98 -27.57 17.90
C ASN A 89 29.62 -26.11 18.14
N THR A 90 30.53 -25.33 18.69
CA THR A 90 30.27 -23.92 18.98
C THR A 90 31.34 -23.04 18.39
N GLN A 91 30.92 -21.96 17.75
CA GLN A 91 31.78 -20.90 17.30
C GLN A 91 31.48 -19.66 18.15
N PRO A 92 32.33 -19.34 19.16
CA PRO A 92 32.00 -18.35 20.18
C PRO A 92 31.64 -16.98 19.64
N PHE A 93 32.43 -16.44 18.75
CA PHE A 93 32.09 -15.25 17.96
C PHE A 93 33.03 -15.09 16.75
N THR A 94 32.46 -14.51 15.71
CA THR A 94 33.17 -14.09 14.51
C THR A 94 32.83 -12.62 14.26
N VAL A 95 33.84 -11.79 14.09
CA VAL A 95 33.67 -10.38 13.69
C VAL A 95 34.19 -10.20 12.29
N GLY A 96 33.44 -9.57 11.44
CA GLY A 96 33.82 -9.30 10.07
C GLY A 96 33.31 -7.98 9.55
N TYR A 97 34.02 -7.45 8.56
CA TYR A 97 33.61 -6.27 7.83
C TYR A 97 33.57 -6.59 6.33
N ARG A 98 32.43 -6.30 5.71
CA ARG A 98 32.20 -6.52 4.27
C ARG A 98 32.08 -5.18 3.59
N GLN A 99 32.96 -4.92 2.61
CA GLN A 99 32.99 -3.68 1.84
C GLN A 99 32.99 -3.98 0.34
N SER A 100 32.06 -3.35 -0.39
CA SER A 100 32.15 -3.32 -1.85
C SER A 100 33.14 -2.23 -2.27
N LEU A 101 34.19 -2.61 -3.01
CA LEU A 101 35.25 -1.67 -3.39
C LEU A 101 34.87 -0.79 -4.58
N PHE A 102 34.11 -1.32 -5.53
CA PHE A 102 33.72 -0.64 -6.77
C PHE A 102 32.20 -0.42 -6.88
N GLY A 103 31.48 -0.59 -5.79
CA GLY A 103 30.03 -0.49 -5.77
C GLY A 103 29.53 0.94 -5.48
N TYR A 104 28.34 1.25 -5.98
CA TYR A 104 27.62 2.45 -5.63
C TYR A 104 27.21 2.41 -4.14
N ASN A 105 27.51 3.49 -3.40
CA ASN A 105 27.11 3.61 -2.00
C ASN A 105 25.67 4.13 -1.89
N SER A 106 24.70 3.21 -1.91
CA SER A 106 23.27 3.53 -1.78
C SER A 106 22.92 4.18 -0.44
N LEU A 107 23.56 3.77 0.66
CA LEU A 107 23.29 4.30 2.00
C LEU A 107 23.59 5.79 2.09
N LYS A 108 24.71 6.22 1.52
CA LYS A 108 25.11 7.64 1.49
C LYS A 108 24.09 8.50 0.74
N TRP A 109 23.61 8.03 -0.42
CA TRP A 109 22.66 8.77 -1.23
C TRP A 109 21.26 8.74 -0.66
N ASN A 110 20.79 7.60 -0.15
CA ASN A 110 19.49 7.49 0.50
C ASN A 110 19.39 8.43 1.71
N ARG A 111 20.47 8.60 2.47
CA ARG A 111 20.52 9.56 3.58
C ARG A 111 20.25 11.01 3.16
N ARG A 112 20.57 11.37 1.91
CA ARG A 112 20.30 12.70 1.35
C ARG A 112 18.92 12.79 0.71
N ILE A 113 18.47 11.74 0.06
CA ILE A 113 17.24 11.71 -0.74
C ILE A 113 16.00 11.56 0.16
N GLU A 114 16.02 10.65 1.13
CA GLU A 114 14.84 10.31 1.92
C GLU A 114 14.25 11.48 2.75
N PRO A 115 15.05 12.37 3.36
CA PRO A 115 14.52 13.56 4.02
C PRO A 115 13.80 14.51 3.05
N VAL A 116 14.33 14.66 1.83
CA VAL A 116 13.72 15.51 0.78
C VAL A 116 12.41 14.89 0.29
N ARG A 117 12.40 13.58 0.07
CA ARG A 117 11.20 12.81 -0.31
C ARG A 117 10.09 12.92 0.76
N PHE A 118 10.47 12.91 2.03
CA PHE A 118 9.52 13.11 3.12
C PHE A 118 8.96 14.55 3.16
N GLN A 119 9.78 15.55 2.85
CA GLN A 119 9.31 16.94 2.72
C GLN A 119 8.37 17.10 1.51
N GLU A 120 8.68 16.47 0.39
CA GLU A 120 7.81 16.42 -0.79
C GLU A 120 6.44 15.83 -0.42
N ALA A 121 6.41 14.69 0.28
CA ALA A 121 5.17 14.08 0.73
C ALA A 121 4.32 14.99 1.63
N LYS A 122 4.96 15.82 2.47
CA LYS A 122 4.26 16.83 3.28
C LYS A 122 3.62 17.91 2.43
N LYS A 123 4.34 18.43 1.44
CA LYS A 123 3.83 19.48 0.54
C LYS A 123 2.70 18.97 -0.33
N THR A 124 2.85 17.76 -0.89
CA THR A 124 1.79 17.09 -1.66
C THR A 124 0.53 16.84 -0.82
N TYR A 125 0.70 16.53 0.46
CA TYR A 125 -0.46 16.42 1.36
C TYR A 125 -1.20 17.75 1.52
N SER A 126 -0.48 18.86 1.74
CA SER A 126 -1.09 20.20 1.84
C SER A 126 -1.77 20.61 0.53
N GLU A 127 -1.12 20.40 -0.59
CA GLU A 127 -1.70 20.63 -1.93
C GLU A 127 -2.98 19.84 -2.15
N THR A 128 -2.98 18.55 -1.79
CA THR A 128 -4.16 17.71 -1.89
C THR A 128 -5.32 18.23 -1.04
N LEU A 129 -5.06 18.74 0.17
CA LEU A 129 -6.09 19.33 1.03
C LEU A 129 -6.71 20.56 0.40
N GLU A 130 -5.91 21.44 -0.20
CA GLU A 130 -6.40 22.65 -0.88
C GLU A 130 -7.22 22.30 -2.12
N LEU A 131 -6.77 21.32 -2.91
CA LEU A 131 -7.53 20.81 -4.05
C LEU A 131 -8.89 20.24 -3.64
N ILE A 132 -8.94 19.46 -2.56
CA ILE A 132 -10.19 18.91 -2.01
C ILE A 132 -11.11 20.06 -1.55
N ALA A 133 -10.57 21.04 -0.85
CA ALA A 133 -11.34 22.19 -0.38
C ALA A 133 -11.96 22.98 -1.56
N SER A 134 -11.14 23.28 -2.58
CA SER A 134 -11.59 23.95 -3.81
C SER A 134 -12.68 23.15 -4.52
N LYS A 135 -12.47 21.83 -4.69
CA LYS A 135 -13.47 20.97 -5.33
C LYS A 135 -14.75 20.85 -4.53
N THR A 136 -14.65 20.83 -3.21
CA THR A 136 -15.83 20.82 -2.33
C THR A 136 -16.65 22.10 -2.47
N CYS A 137 -15.98 23.25 -2.53
CA CYS A 137 -16.66 24.53 -2.76
C CYS A 137 -17.35 24.56 -4.12
N GLU A 138 -16.70 24.13 -5.17
CA GLU A 138 -17.28 24.04 -6.51
C GLU A 138 -18.54 23.17 -6.52
N LEU A 139 -18.46 21.97 -5.95
CA LEU A 139 -19.60 21.04 -5.87
C LEU A 139 -20.74 21.58 -4.99
N PHE A 140 -20.42 22.30 -3.91
CA PHE A 140 -21.41 22.94 -3.07
C PHE A 140 -22.22 23.98 -3.84
N PHE A 141 -21.56 24.88 -4.58
CA PHE A 141 -22.24 25.89 -5.39
C PHE A 141 -23.01 25.28 -6.57
N ALA A 142 -22.46 24.22 -7.18
CA ALA A 142 -23.18 23.49 -8.24
C ALA A 142 -24.47 22.86 -7.71
N LEU A 143 -24.43 22.27 -6.50
CA LEU A 143 -25.62 21.71 -5.86
C LEU A 143 -26.64 22.82 -5.50
N ALA A 144 -26.18 23.94 -4.94
CA ALA A 144 -27.05 25.06 -4.60
C ALA A 144 -27.74 25.64 -5.84
N SER A 145 -27.01 25.78 -6.97
CA SER A 145 -27.59 26.20 -8.25
C SER A 145 -28.63 25.20 -8.76
N ALA A 146 -28.31 23.90 -8.76
CA ALA A 146 -29.24 22.86 -9.20
C ALA A 146 -30.52 22.81 -8.35
N GLN A 147 -30.42 23.05 -7.03
CA GLN A 147 -31.59 23.14 -6.15
C GLN A 147 -32.48 24.35 -6.51
N SER A 148 -31.87 25.51 -6.77
CA SER A 148 -32.60 26.71 -7.20
C SER A 148 -33.27 26.50 -8.55
N ASP A 149 -32.58 25.90 -9.51
CA ASP A 149 -33.11 25.58 -10.84
C ASP A 149 -34.31 24.62 -10.74
N LEU A 150 -34.23 23.63 -9.86
CA LEU A 150 -35.36 22.72 -9.59
C LEU A 150 -36.59 23.45 -8.99
N GLU A 151 -36.37 24.38 -8.07
CA GLU A 151 -37.50 25.19 -7.49
C GLU A 151 -38.15 26.06 -8.56
N ILE A 152 -37.35 26.69 -9.43
CA ILE A 152 -37.84 27.48 -10.56
C ILE A 152 -38.62 26.61 -11.52
N ALA A 153 -38.10 25.45 -11.91
CA ALA A 153 -38.76 24.52 -12.82
C ALA A 153 -40.13 24.05 -12.24
N ARG A 154 -40.17 23.74 -10.92
CA ARG A 154 -41.43 23.38 -10.24
C ARG A 154 -42.44 24.51 -10.26
N ALA A 155 -42.01 25.74 -10.01
CA ALA A 155 -42.93 26.93 -10.05
C ALA A 155 -43.43 27.19 -11.46
N ASN A 156 -42.59 27.08 -12.48
CA ASN A 156 -42.96 27.23 -13.88
C ASN A 156 -43.96 26.17 -14.32
N TYR A 157 -43.72 24.90 -13.98
CA TYR A 157 -44.66 23.81 -14.28
C TYR A 157 -46.00 24.04 -13.60
N ALA A 158 -46.03 24.40 -12.30
CA ALA A 158 -47.26 24.69 -11.59
C ALA A 158 -48.06 25.85 -12.20
N SER A 159 -47.36 26.88 -12.66
CA SER A 159 -47.98 28.03 -13.36
C SER A 159 -48.54 27.61 -14.73
N ALA A 160 -47.79 26.87 -15.51
CA ALA A 160 -48.21 26.37 -16.82
C ALA A 160 -49.39 25.39 -16.72
N ASP A 161 -49.41 24.50 -15.73
CA ASP A 161 -50.55 23.60 -15.48
C ASP A 161 -51.82 24.38 -15.10
N THR A 162 -51.64 25.38 -14.25
CA THR A 162 -52.77 26.25 -13.86
C THR A 162 -53.37 27.00 -15.06
N LEU A 163 -52.51 27.58 -15.89
CA LEU A 163 -52.92 28.28 -17.11
C LEU A 163 -53.64 27.35 -18.10
N TYR A 164 -53.11 26.15 -18.30
CA TYR A 164 -53.76 25.14 -19.15
C TYR A 164 -55.12 24.72 -18.62
N ARG A 165 -55.26 24.52 -17.32
CA ARG A 165 -56.56 24.18 -16.68
C ARG A 165 -57.59 25.30 -16.89
N TYR A 166 -57.21 26.58 -16.75
CA TYR A 166 -58.08 27.71 -17.02
C TYR A 166 -58.44 27.77 -18.50
N ALA A 167 -57.49 27.60 -19.41
CA ALA A 167 -57.72 27.60 -20.85
C ALA A 167 -58.71 26.51 -21.26
N ARG A 168 -58.55 25.30 -20.73
CA ARG A 168 -59.49 24.19 -20.97
C ARG A 168 -60.90 24.50 -20.53
N GLY A 169 -61.06 25.21 -19.40
CA GLY A 169 -62.38 25.69 -18.92
C GLY A 169 -62.98 26.72 -19.90
N ARG A 170 -62.20 27.70 -20.33
CA ARG A 170 -62.62 28.75 -21.30
C ARG A 170 -62.95 28.20 -22.67
N TYR A 171 -62.19 27.21 -23.15
CA TYR A 171 -62.51 26.53 -24.41
C TYR A 171 -63.87 25.82 -24.38
N ARG A 172 -64.22 25.14 -23.26
CA ARG A 172 -65.51 24.47 -23.11
C ARG A 172 -66.71 25.42 -23.20
N ILE A 173 -66.55 26.68 -22.83
CA ILE A 173 -67.60 27.69 -22.91
C ILE A 173 -67.48 28.56 -24.17
N GLY A 174 -66.57 28.20 -25.13
CA GLY A 174 -66.40 28.89 -26.40
C GLY A 174 -65.70 30.25 -26.33
N SER A 175 -64.97 30.55 -25.24
CA SER A 175 -64.32 31.87 -25.01
C SER A 175 -62.92 31.97 -25.61
N ILE A 176 -62.28 30.85 -26.00
CA ILE A 176 -60.98 30.80 -26.66
C ILE A 176 -61.01 29.78 -27.80
N THR A 177 -60.07 29.92 -28.73
CA THR A 177 -59.92 29.02 -29.86
C THR A 177 -59.19 27.72 -29.45
N GLU A 178 -59.37 26.64 -30.21
CA GLU A 178 -58.66 25.41 -30.04
C GLU A 178 -57.14 25.58 -30.13
N ASN A 179 -56.70 26.42 -31.08
CA ASN A 179 -55.27 26.70 -31.26
C ASN A 179 -54.62 27.34 -30.02
N GLU A 180 -55.34 28.30 -29.35
CA GLU A 180 -54.84 28.91 -28.13
C GLU A 180 -54.77 27.90 -26.99
N MET A 181 -55.74 26.97 -26.87
CA MET A 181 -55.69 25.88 -25.87
C MET A 181 -54.52 24.95 -26.14
N LEU A 182 -54.30 24.52 -27.40
CA LEU A 182 -53.20 23.64 -27.74
C LEU A 182 -51.81 24.28 -27.50
N GLN A 183 -51.68 25.59 -27.72
CA GLN A 183 -50.43 26.32 -27.40
C GLN A 183 -50.10 26.25 -25.89
N LEU A 184 -51.12 26.38 -25.04
CA LEU A 184 -50.94 26.27 -23.58
C LEU A 184 -50.66 24.83 -23.13
N GLU A 185 -51.20 23.85 -23.84
CA GLU A 185 -50.87 22.44 -23.62
C GLU A 185 -49.40 22.14 -23.96
N VAL A 186 -48.91 22.61 -25.12
CA VAL A 186 -47.52 22.49 -25.52
C VAL A 186 -46.59 23.17 -24.53
N ASN A 187 -46.96 24.38 -24.05
CA ASN A 187 -46.18 25.06 -23.02
C ASN A 187 -46.11 24.24 -21.71
N LYS A 188 -47.24 23.68 -21.24
CA LYS A 188 -47.22 22.77 -20.07
C LYS A 188 -46.31 21.56 -20.27
N LEU A 189 -46.38 20.88 -21.41
CA LEU A 189 -45.55 19.72 -21.73
C LEU A 189 -44.05 20.09 -21.80
N THR A 190 -43.76 21.30 -22.27
CA THR A 190 -42.39 21.83 -22.30
C THR A 190 -41.86 22.02 -20.87
N GLU A 191 -42.66 22.65 -19.99
CA GLU A 191 -42.24 22.86 -18.59
C GLU A 191 -42.17 21.52 -17.79
N GLU A 192 -43.03 20.56 -18.11
CA GLU A 192 -42.94 19.19 -17.56
C GLU A 192 -41.64 18.49 -17.98
N THR A 193 -41.24 18.66 -19.22
CA THR A 193 -39.97 18.10 -19.72
C THR A 193 -38.75 18.79 -19.07
N ASN A 194 -38.82 20.10 -18.83
CA ASN A 194 -37.78 20.84 -18.13
C ASN A 194 -37.63 20.41 -16.67
N LEU A 195 -38.74 20.05 -16.00
CA LEU A 195 -38.74 19.54 -14.64
C LEU A 195 -38.12 18.11 -14.53
N MET A 196 -38.19 17.32 -15.59
CA MET A 196 -37.66 15.96 -15.64
C MET A 196 -36.17 15.86 -15.99
N LYS A 197 -35.57 16.97 -16.43
CA LYS A 197 -34.13 17.04 -16.76
C LYS A 197 -33.28 17.28 -15.52
#